data_b748d8a944b1a7ffb47b5531464367e3
#
_entry.id   b748d8a944b1a7ffb47b5531464367e3
#
_cell.length_a   1.000
_cell.length_b   1.000
_cell.length_c   1.000
_cell.angle_alpha   90.00
_cell.angle_beta   90.00
_cell.angle_gamma   90.00
#
_symmetry.space_group_name_H-M   'P 1'
#
loop_
_entity.id
_entity.type
_entity.pdbx_description
1 polymer ?
#
loop_
_entity_poly.entity_id
_entity_poly.type
_entity_poly.pdbx_seq_one_letter_code
_entity_poly.pdbx_strand_id
1 'polypeptide(L)'
;MEIRKVDAGRLNPAAYNPRRDLKPGDKDYEKLKRSIAEFGFVEPVVWNERTGFVVGGHQRLKVLLDMGVTQIDCVVVDMEPEREKALNVALNRIQGDWDEGKLAEVLADIDASAFDVSFTGFDAEEMDALMNKFYSADAEEDGFDREAAAKEVEASGGAVTMPGDIWQLGGHRLLCGDGANTEAVGLLMGKEQAACAVCAPPAVSMEEYKKNGMEPWISRMGDAVALLCRYADIVCWNVDDLFSTGSQYMEPVAFESMKLFSDCNFRPLWIRVWKKQGIMTRAGSAHLSSAKPQKQFEYVAAFGGGADEEVNEQEYGWVSAFAAHSYRFVKRLTKEERRKWGYAGVWEIASMPAGADGVPMVPVELPWRCMKMHSDPGGLVLDPFAGGGTVLIAAEQSGRRCFAMEGDPLKCDLIVMRWEQFTGEKAVRLGAADAGPGNEGE
;
A
#
# COMPACT_ATOMS: atom_id res chain seq x y z
N MET A 1 23.75 -24.75 -25.00
CA MET A 1 23.75 -23.28 -25.00
C MET A 1 23.73 -22.85 -26.44
N GLU A 2 22.69 -22.18 -26.86
CA GLU A 2 22.53 -21.70 -28.24
C GLU A 2 22.76 -20.19 -28.26
N ILE A 3 23.65 -19.72 -29.15
CA ILE A 3 23.84 -18.29 -29.38
C ILE A 3 23.18 -17.98 -30.72
N ARG A 4 22.25 -17.03 -30.72
CA ARG A 4 21.49 -16.63 -31.91
C ARG A 4 21.43 -15.11 -32.00
N LYS A 5 21.50 -14.59 -33.24
CA LYS A 5 21.22 -13.16 -33.49
C LYS A 5 19.72 -12.94 -33.40
N VAL A 6 19.31 -12.04 -32.51
CA VAL A 6 17.93 -11.69 -32.28
C VAL A 6 17.72 -10.21 -32.63
N ASP A 7 16.59 -9.92 -33.27
CA ASP A 7 16.20 -8.55 -33.56
C ASP A 7 16.00 -7.77 -32.25
N ALA A 8 16.60 -6.58 -32.16
CA ALA A 8 16.56 -5.76 -30.97
C ALA A 8 15.11 -5.41 -30.53
N GLY A 9 14.19 -5.29 -31.49
CA GLY A 9 12.77 -5.05 -31.21
C GLY A 9 12.03 -6.21 -30.52
N ARG A 10 12.65 -7.39 -30.46
CA ARG A 10 12.09 -8.56 -29.73
C ARG A 10 12.62 -8.70 -28.31
N LEU A 11 13.64 -7.91 -27.94
CA LEU A 11 14.31 -8.00 -26.64
C LEU A 11 13.64 -7.04 -25.65
N ASN A 12 12.73 -7.54 -24.83
CA ASN A 12 12.03 -6.75 -23.84
C ASN A 12 12.81 -6.74 -22.51
N PRO A 13 13.17 -5.57 -21.95
CA PRO A 13 13.71 -5.51 -20.60
C PRO A 13 12.70 -6.04 -19.58
N ALA A 14 13.15 -6.91 -18.66
CA ALA A 14 12.29 -7.42 -17.61
C ALA A 14 12.03 -6.32 -16.56
N ALA A 15 10.76 -5.98 -16.35
CA ALA A 15 10.36 -4.95 -15.38
C ALA A 15 10.73 -5.33 -13.93
N TYR A 16 10.75 -6.63 -13.62
CA TYR A 16 11.14 -7.19 -12.32
C TYR A 16 12.67 -7.20 -12.08
N ASN A 17 13.51 -6.78 -13.06
CA ASN A 17 14.96 -6.79 -12.87
C ASN A 17 15.37 -5.92 -11.67
N PRO A 18 15.98 -6.50 -10.61
CA PRO A 18 16.25 -5.77 -9.36
C PRO A 18 17.51 -4.92 -9.43
N ARG A 19 18.15 -4.84 -10.58
CA ARG A 19 19.37 -4.06 -10.77
C ARG A 19 19.05 -2.60 -11.00
N ARG A 20 19.81 -1.70 -10.36
CA ARG A 20 19.73 -0.26 -10.59
C ARG A 20 19.93 0.07 -12.07
N ASP A 21 19.01 0.81 -12.65
CA ASP A 21 19.09 1.20 -14.06
C ASP A 21 20.11 2.33 -14.27
N LEU A 22 21.06 2.12 -15.18
CA LEU A 22 22.04 3.13 -15.57
C LEU A 22 21.44 4.05 -16.64
N LYS A 23 21.71 5.35 -16.50
CA LYS A 23 21.26 6.37 -17.46
C LYS A 23 22.43 6.93 -18.26
N PRO A 24 22.21 7.38 -19.51
CA PRO A 24 23.20 8.15 -20.24
C PRO A 24 23.72 9.34 -19.39
N GLY A 25 25.05 9.47 -19.30
CA GLY A 25 25.68 10.45 -18.41
C GLY A 25 26.17 9.90 -17.08
N ASP A 26 25.67 8.76 -16.61
CA ASP A 26 26.21 8.07 -15.44
C ASP A 26 27.63 7.56 -15.73
N LYS A 27 28.53 7.69 -14.75
CA LYS A 27 29.94 7.26 -14.91
C LYS A 27 30.09 5.81 -15.39
N ASP A 28 29.26 4.92 -14.86
CA ASP A 28 29.32 3.49 -15.18
C ASP A 28 28.66 3.18 -16.53
N TYR A 29 27.64 3.92 -16.91
CA TYR A 29 27.07 3.88 -18.25
C TYR A 29 28.13 4.24 -19.31
N GLU A 30 28.82 5.36 -19.12
CA GLU A 30 29.85 5.84 -20.06
C GLU A 30 31.08 4.93 -20.11
N LYS A 31 31.46 4.29 -18.99
CA LYS A 31 32.51 3.26 -18.98
C LYS A 31 32.08 2.04 -19.80
N LEU A 32 30.86 1.55 -19.61
CA LEU A 32 30.32 0.41 -20.33
C LEU A 32 30.25 0.70 -21.82
N LYS A 33 29.76 1.87 -22.20
CA LYS A 33 29.68 2.34 -23.60
C LYS A 33 31.04 2.38 -24.26
N ARG A 34 32.08 2.93 -23.60
CA ARG A 34 33.45 2.96 -24.09
C ARG A 34 34.03 1.55 -24.23
N SER A 35 33.78 0.68 -23.26
CA SER A 35 34.25 -0.71 -23.31
C SER A 35 33.64 -1.47 -24.51
N ILE A 36 32.34 -1.31 -24.74
CA ILE A 36 31.67 -1.93 -25.90
C ILE A 36 32.18 -1.35 -27.21
N ALA A 37 32.47 -0.06 -27.28
CA ALA A 37 33.01 0.58 -28.48
C ALA A 37 34.42 0.12 -28.79
N GLU A 38 35.28 -0.11 -27.79
CA GLU A 38 36.68 -0.49 -27.95
C GLU A 38 36.85 -1.99 -28.22
N PHE A 39 36.20 -2.83 -27.42
CA PHE A 39 36.40 -4.29 -27.43
C PHE A 39 35.31 -5.04 -28.16
N GLY A 40 34.27 -4.37 -28.60
CA GLY A 40 33.07 -5.02 -29.15
C GLY A 40 32.16 -5.64 -28.09
N PHE A 41 31.12 -6.28 -28.56
CA PHE A 41 30.12 -6.97 -27.71
C PHE A 41 30.59 -8.40 -27.39
N VAL A 42 31.40 -8.55 -26.35
CA VAL A 42 32.07 -9.82 -25.98
C VAL A 42 31.21 -10.76 -25.14
N GLU A 43 30.24 -10.22 -24.39
CA GLU A 43 29.41 -10.97 -23.45
C GLU A 43 27.94 -10.88 -23.86
N PRO A 44 27.36 -11.98 -24.46
CA PRO A 44 26.02 -11.95 -25.02
C PRO A 44 24.91 -11.64 -23.99
N VAL A 45 23.81 -11.05 -24.46
CA VAL A 45 22.58 -10.90 -23.67
C VAL A 45 21.93 -12.28 -23.50
N VAL A 46 21.41 -12.57 -22.31
CA VAL A 46 20.60 -13.77 -22.07
C VAL A 46 19.13 -13.44 -22.29
N TRP A 47 18.47 -14.14 -23.18
CA TRP A 47 17.09 -13.89 -23.59
C TRP A 47 16.24 -15.16 -23.51
N ASN A 48 15.08 -15.06 -22.86
CA ASN A 48 14.13 -16.15 -22.81
C ASN A 48 13.15 -16.05 -23.98
N GLU A 49 13.21 -16.99 -24.92
CA GLU A 49 12.36 -16.95 -26.11
C GLU A 49 10.87 -17.23 -25.79
N ARG A 50 10.58 -17.87 -24.66
CA ARG A 50 9.22 -18.18 -24.22
C ARG A 50 8.48 -16.92 -23.76
N THR A 51 9.11 -16.10 -22.95
CA THR A 51 8.52 -14.88 -22.37
C THR A 51 8.80 -13.62 -23.19
N GLY A 52 9.85 -13.66 -24.01
CA GLY A 52 10.37 -12.50 -24.72
C GLY A 52 11.20 -11.55 -23.86
N PHE A 53 11.47 -11.90 -22.60
CA PHE A 53 12.22 -11.05 -21.68
C PHE A 53 13.73 -11.30 -21.73
N VAL A 54 14.48 -10.23 -21.51
CA VAL A 54 15.92 -10.30 -21.26
C VAL A 54 16.14 -10.71 -19.80
N VAL A 55 16.89 -11.79 -19.60
CA VAL A 55 17.18 -12.36 -18.27
C VAL A 55 18.51 -11.84 -17.74
N GLY A 56 19.46 -11.53 -18.60
CA GLY A 56 20.76 -10.99 -18.20
C GLY A 56 21.34 -10.06 -19.25
N GLY A 57 22.10 -9.04 -18.82
CA GLY A 57 22.74 -8.06 -19.72
C GLY A 57 21.88 -6.84 -20.08
N HIS A 58 20.92 -6.46 -19.22
CA HIS A 58 20.02 -5.30 -19.42
C HIS A 58 20.77 -4.01 -19.74
N GLN A 59 21.83 -3.70 -18.99
CA GLN A 59 22.61 -2.47 -19.21
C GLN A 59 23.36 -2.50 -20.55
N ARG A 60 23.87 -3.67 -20.93
CA ARG A 60 24.51 -3.87 -22.24
C ARG A 60 23.52 -3.71 -23.39
N LEU A 61 22.33 -4.30 -23.24
CA LEU A 61 21.24 -4.11 -24.20
C LEU A 61 20.93 -2.63 -24.40
N LYS A 62 20.76 -1.88 -23.30
CA LYS A 62 20.47 -0.45 -23.34
C LYS A 62 21.55 0.34 -24.11
N VAL A 63 22.82 0.10 -23.81
CA VAL A 63 23.93 0.73 -24.54
C VAL A 63 23.94 0.36 -26.02
N LEU A 64 23.70 -0.90 -26.37
CA LEU A 64 23.65 -1.35 -27.77
C LEU A 64 22.52 -0.69 -28.55
N LEU A 65 21.33 -0.54 -27.92
CA LEU A 65 20.20 0.17 -28.52
C LEU A 65 20.53 1.65 -28.75
N ASP A 66 21.16 2.31 -27.80
CA ASP A 66 21.61 3.70 -27.95
C ASP A 66 22.69 3.88 -29.02
N MET A 67 23.47 2.83 -29.28
CA MET A 67 24.44 2.79 -30.37
C MET A 67 23.81 2.44 -31.75
N GLY A 68 22.48 2.22 -31.78
CA GLY A 68 21.74 1.91 -33.02
C GLY A 68 21.90 0.47 -33.53
N VAL A 69 22.30 -0.46 -32.66
CA VAL A 69 22.45 -1.89 -33.02
C VAL A 69 21.07 -2.53 -33.16
N THR A 70 20.78 -3.12 -34.32
CA THR A 70 19.49 -3.72 -34.64
C THR A 70 19.45 -5.24 -34.51
N GLN A 71 20.62 -5.91 -34.48
CA GLN A 71 20.76 -7.35 -34.34
C GLN A 71 21.77 -7.65 -33.23
N ILE A 72 21.35 -8.36 -32.21
CA ILE A 72 22.13 -8.58 -30.99
C ILE A 72 22.35 -10.07 -30.78
N ASP A 73 23.61 -10.48 -30.50
CA ASP A 73 23.93 -11.87 -30.17
C ASP A 73 23.38 -12.20 -28.78
N CYS A 74 22.50 -13.18 -28.72
CA CYS A 74 21.85 -13.60 -27.48
C CYS A 74 22.12 -15.07 -27.19
N VAL A 75 22.36 -15.36 -25.92
CA VAL A 75 22.19 -16.73 -25.38
C VAL A 75 20.69 -16.96 -25.24
N VAL A 76 20.16 -17.87 -26.02
CA VAL A 76 18.72 -18.18 -25.99
C VAL A 76 18.45 -19.27 -24.95
N VAL A 77 17.50 -19.00 -24.07
CA VAL A 77 16.96 -19.94 -23.10
C VAL A 77 15.46 -20.10 -23.32
N ASP A 78 14.93 -21.26 -22.96
CA ASP A 78 13.49 -21.56 -22.97
C ASP A 78 13.13 -22.09 -21.59
N MET A 79 12.51 -21.26 -20.75
CA MET A 79 12.20 -21.62 -19.37
C MET A 79 10.95 -20.93 -18.86
N GLU A 80 10.35 -21.53 -17.83
CA GLU A 80 9.19 -20.97 -17.13
C GLU A 80 9.55 -19.68 -16.38
N PRO A 81 8.57 -18.79 -16.11
CA PRO A 81 8.79 -17.47 -15.51
C PRO A 81 9.50 -17.51 -14.16
N GLU A 82 9.23 -18.51 -13.32
CA GLU A 82 9.86 -18.66 -12.00
C GLU A 82 11.36 -18.94 -12.13
N ARG A 83 11.73 -19.84 -13.05
CA ARG A 83 13.13 -20.12 -13.35
C ARG A 83 13.85 -18.96 -14.02
N GLU A 84 13.13 -18.19 -14.84
CA GLU A 84 13.63 -16.96 -15.47
C GLU A 84 13.99 -15.92 -14.40
N LYS A 85 13.10 -15.65 -13.43
CA LYS A 85 13.36 -14.74 -12.31
C LYS A 85 14.57 -15.22 -11.49
N ALA A 86 14.62 -16.49 -11.12
CA ALA A 86 15.73 -17.05 -10.37
C ALA A 86 17.07 -16.93 -11.12
N LEU A 87 17.08 -17.20 -12.42
CA LEU A 87 18.27 -17.03 -13.25
C LEU A 87 18.68 -15.53 -13.35
N ASN A 88 17.72 -14.61 -13.46
CA ASN A 88 18.00 -13.19 -13.46
C ASN A 88 18.72 -12.75 -12.17
N VAL A 89 18.22 -13.17 -11.01
CA VAL A 89 18.87 -12.89 -9.71
C VAL A 89 20.24 -13.51 -9.64
N ALA A 90 20.39 -14.80 -9.99
CA ALA A 90 21.67 -15.51 -9.96
C ALA A 90 22.74 -14.86 -10.84
N LEU A 91 22.38 -14.45 -12.07
CA LEU A 91 23.31 -13.78 -12.99
C LEU A 91 23.75 -12.38 -12.51
N ASN A 92 22.92 -11.73 -11.72
CA ASN A 92 23.18 -10.38 -11.23
C ASN A 92 23.87 -10.37 -9.85
N ARG A 93 23.96 -11.50 -9.13
CA ARG A 93 24.51 -11.57 -7.77
C ARG A 93 25.98 -11.14 -7.68
N ILE A 94 26.76 -11.34 -8.71
CA ILE A 94 28.21 -11.16 -8.68
C ILE A 94 28.66 -9.76 -9.05
N GLN A 95 27.81 -8.93 -9.66
CA GLN A 95 28.23 -7.63 -10.21
C GLN A 95 27.14 -6.54 -10.10
N GLY A 96 27.36 -5.53 -9.26
CA GLY A 96 26.65 -4.24 -9.27
C GLY A 96 25.73 -3.98 -8.07
N ASP A 97 25.28 -2.74 -7.94
CA ASP A 97 24.38 -2.30 -6.88
C ASP A 97 22.95 -2.76 -7.16
N TRP A 98 22.27 -3.20 -6.09
CA TRP A 98 20.90 -3.65 -6.11
C TRP A 98 19.93 -2.49 -5.80
N ASP A 99 18.79 -2.50 -6.45
CA ASP A 99 17.57 -1.96 -5.86
C ASP A 99 17.04 -3.02 -4.89
N GLU A 100 17.39 -2.88 -3.62
CA GLU A 100 17.11 -3.90 -2.59
C GLU A 100 15.60 -4.14 -2.42
N GLY A 101 14.75 -3.11 -2.65
CA GLY A 101 13.29 -3.25 -2.58
C GLY A 101 12.77 -4.18 -3.68
N LYS A 102 13.19 -3.96 -4.93
CA LYS A 102 12.85 -4.85 -6.05
C LYS A 102 13.46 -6.24 -5.89
N LEU A 103 14.65 -6.33 -5.32
CA LEU A 103 15.26 -7.62 -5.03
C LEU A 103 14.44 -8.40 -4.01
N ALA A 104 14.01 -7.76 -2.93
CA ALA A 104 13.15 -8.38 -1.92
C ALA A 104 11.83 -8.87 -2.54
N GLU A 105 11.21 -8.09 -3.42
CA GLU A 105 9.98 -8.47 -4.14
C GLU A 105 10.20 -9.73 -5.00
N VAL A 106 11.25 -9.73 -5.84
CA VAL A 106 11.54 -10.87 -6.72
C VAL A 106 11.87 -12.14 -5.93
N LEU A 107 12.63 -12.02 -4.84
CA LEU A 107 12.97 -13.16 -3.97
C LEU A 107 11.73 -13.67 -3.22
N ALA A 108 10.83 -12.79 -2.78
CA ALA A 108 9.55 -13.18 -2.18
C ALA A 108 8.67 -13.95 -3.17
N ASP A 109 8.62 -13.51 -4.42
CA ASP A 109 7.90 -14.19 -5.51
C ASP A 109 8.45 -15.60 -5.77
N ILE A 110 9.79 -15.74 -5.79
CA ILE A 110 10.45 -17.03 -5.99
C ILE A 110 10.20 -17.96 -4.81
N ASP A 111 10.35 -17.47 -3.57
CA ASP A 111 10.11 -18.25 -2.34
C ASP A 111 8.65 -18.72 -2.22
N ALA A 112 7.73 -17.93 -2.71
CA ALA A 112 6.32 -18.29 -2.73
C ALA A 112 5.95 -19.28 -3.83
N SER A 113 6.81 -19.46 -4.84
CA SER A 113 6.64 -20.48 -5.88
C SER A 113 7.13 -21.85 -5.38
N ALA A 114 6.90 -22.91 -6.16
CA ALA A 114 7.47 -24.23 -5.87
C ALA A 114 8.98 -24.31 -6.19
N PHE A 115 9.60 -23.19 -6.55
CA PHE A 115 11.01 -23.15 -6.94
C PHE A 115 11.91 -22.92 -5.72
N ASP A 116 13.00 -23.65 -5.62
CA ASP A 116 13.95 -23.53 -4.51
C ASP A 116 14.79 -22.24 -4.65
N VAL A 117 14.58 -21.30 -3.72
CA VAL A 117 15.25 -19.99 -3.66
C VAL A 117 16.78 -20.13 -3.62
N SER A 118 17.32 -21.22 -3.06
CA SER A 118 18.77 -21.43 -2.97
C SER A 118 19.48 -21.38 -4.34
N PHE A 119 18.76 -21.66 -5.44
CA PHE A 119 19.30 -21.52 -6.80
C PHE A 119 19.53 -20.05 -7.23
N THR A 120 19.01 -19.07 -6.52
CA THR A 120 19.33 -17.65 -6.73
C THR A 120 20.72 -17.30 -6.21
N GLY A 121 21.28 -18.17 -5.37
CA GLY A 121 22.53 -17.98 -4.66
C GLY A 121 22.39 -17.25 -3.32
N PHE A 122 21.19 -16.84 -2.91
CA PHE A 122 20.93 -16.32 -1.57
C PHE A 122 20.70 -17.47 -0.60
N ASP A 123 21.31 -17.40 0.58
CA ASP A 123 21.03 -18.35 1.67
C ASP A 123 19.83 -17.87 2.51
N ALA A 124 19.37 -18.75 3.43
CA ALA A 124 18.21 -18.45 4.25
C ALA A 124 18.43 -17.23 5.18
N GLU A 125 19.64 -17.01 5.68
CA GLU A 125 19.95 -15.88 6.57
C GLU A 125 19.98 -14.56 5.80
N GLU A 126 20.53 -14.55 4.59
CA GLU A 126 20.52 -13.38 3.69
C GLU A 126 19.09 -13.03 3.25
N MET A 127 18.29 -14.06 2.95
CA MET A 127 16.87 -13.89 2.64
C MET A 127 16.12 -13.29 3.82
N ASP A 128 16.28 -13.88 5.01
CA ASP A 128 15.61 -13.38 6.22
C ASP A 128 16.05 -11.93 6.54
N ALA A 129 17.33 -11.61 6.39
CA ALA A 129 17.83 -10.26 6.62
C ALA A 129 17.21 -9.23 5.64
N LEU A 130 17.13 -9.60 4.35
CA LEU A 130 16.55 -8.74 3.32
C LEU A 130 15.03 -8.59 3.53
N MET A 131 14.33 -9.71 3.76
CA MET A 131 12.90 -9.69 4.05
C MET A 131 12.60 -8.91 5.32
N ASN A 132 13.40 -9.07 6.36
CA ASN A 132 13.27 -8.30 7.59
C ASN A 132 13.46 -6.80 7.34
N LYS A 133 14.36 -6.39 6.50
CA LYS A 133 14.57 -4.98 6.18
C LYS A 133 13.34 -4.32 5.52
N PHE A 134 12.63 -5.04 4.66
CA PHE A 134 11.53 -4.49 3.86
C PHE A 134 10.13 -4.97 4.28
N TYR A 135 10.03 -6.09 4.99
CA TYR A 135 8.75 -6.73 5.30
C TYR A 135 8.47 -6.96 6.79
N SER A 136 9.44 -6.80 7.70
CA SER A 136 9.27 -7.16 9.11
C SER A 136 9.55 -6.07 10.14
N ALA A 137 9.67 -4.80 9.76
CA ALA A 137 9.55 -3.77 10.77
C ALA A 137 8.15 -3.90 11.39
N ASP A 138 8.07 -4.19 12.70
CA ASP A 138 6.80 -4.05 13.42
C ASP A 138 6.38 -2.58 13.34
N ALA A 139 5.07 -2.34 13.23
CA ALA A 139 4.57 -0.98 13.25
C ALA A 139 4.85 -0.34 14.60
N GLU A 140 5.41 0.87 14.59
CA GLU A 140 5.70 1.64 15.80
C GLU A 140 4.85 2.91 15.82
N GLU A 141 4.37 3.27 17.01
CA GLU A 141 3.73 4.57 17.20
C GLU A 141 4.80 5.67 17.12
N ASP A 142 4.50 6.74 16.40
CA ASP A 142 5.47 7.83 16.11
C ASP A 142 5.65 8.85 17.22
N GLY A 143 4.86 8.75 18.29
CA GLY A 143 4.96 9.64 19.46
C GLY A 143 4.56 11.10 19.19
N PHE A 144 3.85 11.39 18.09
CA PHE A 144 3.41 12.74 17.75
C PHE A 144 2.40 13.30 18.76
N ASP A 145 2.73 14.44 19.36
CA ASP A 145 1.85 15.16 20.29
C ASP A 145 0.91 16.12 19.53
N ARG A 146 -0.26 15.58 19.15
CA ARG A 146 -1.27 16.31 18.41
C ARG A 146 -1.79 17.55 19.13
N GLU A 147 -1.88 17.51 20.48
CA GLU A 147 -2.39 18.66 21.25
C GLU A 147 -1.38 19.79 21.28
N ALA A 148 -0.10 19.47 21.45
CA ALA A 148 0.97 20.47 21.40
C ALA A 148 1.04 21.11 20.01
N ALA A 149 0.98 20.29 18.94
CA ALA A 149 1.00 20.78 17.57
C ALA A 149 -0.23 21.65 17.23
N ALA A 150 -1.44 21.28 17.68
CA ALA A 150 -2.64 22.10 17.47
C ALA A 150 -2.51 23.49 18.13
N LYS A 151 -1.96 23.56 19.36
CA LYS A 151 -1.69 24.83 20.04
C LYS A 151 -0.65 25.68 19.30
N GLU A 152 0.35 25.04 18.69
CA GLU A 152 1.35 25.72 17.86
C GLU A 152 0.73 26.35 16.61
N VAL A 153 -0.14 25.61 15.91
CA VAL A 153 -0.88 26.13 14.74
C VAL A 153 -1.79 27.29 15.13
N GLU A 154 -2.52 27.18 16.24
CA GLU A 154 -3.36 28.28 16.76
C GLU A 154 -2.53 29.53 17.10
N ALA A 155 -1.38 29.35 17.76
CA ALA A 155 -0.49 30.43 18.15
C ALA A 155 0.17 31.12 16.94
N SER A 156 0.36 30.42 15.83
CA SER A 156 0.90 30.96 14.58
C SER A 156 -0.13 31.68 13.69
N GLY A 157 -1.38 31.77 14.13
CA GLY A 157 -2.44 32.51 13.41
C GLY A 157 -3.48 31.62 12.74
N GLY A 158 -3.50 30.34 13.05
CA GLY A 158 -4.44 29.36 12.50
C GLY A 158 -3.88 28.54 11.34
N ALA A 159 -4.73 27.71 10.78
CA ALA A 159 -4.33 26.79 9.71
C ALA A 159 -3.84 27.54 8.45
N VAL A 160 -2.74 27.04 7.88
CA VAL A 160 -2.20 27.54 6.58
C VAL A 160 -2.78 26.80 5.39
N THR A 161 -3.23 25.56 5.58
CA THR A 161 -3.93 24.77 4.56
C THR A 161 -5.31 25.37 4.29
N MET A 162 -5.72 25.36 3.05
CA MET A 162 -7.06 25.79 2.62
C MET A 162 -7.79 24.65 1.90
N PRO A 163 -9.14 24.64 1.91
CA PRO A 163 -9.91 23.67 1.12
C PRO A 163 -9.46 23.67 -0.35
N GLY A 164 -9.19 22.49 -0.89
CA GLY A 164 -8.67 22.28 -2.24
C GLY A 164 -7.15 22.23 -2.37
N ASP A 165 -6.40 22.54 -1.32
CA ASP A 165 -4.94 22.41 -1.35
C ASP A 165 -4.50 20.97 -1.41
N ILE A 166 -3.42 20.73 -2.17
CA ILE A 166 -2.73 19.46 -2.23
C ILE A 166 -1.32 19.64 -1.67
N TRP A 167 -0.96 18.78 -0.75
CA TRP A 167 0.40 18.66 -0.22
C TRP A 167 1.08 17.42 -0.79
N GLN A 168 2.33 17.57 -1.21
CA GLN A 168 3.23 16.47 -1.53
C GLN A 168 4.12 16.21 -0.32
N LEU A 169 4.09 14.99 0.21
CA LEU A 169 4.83 14.53 1.37
C LEU A 169 5.71 13.34 0.94
N GLY A 170 6.92 13.61 0.43
CA GLY A 170 7.72 12.57 -0.21
C GLY A 170 6.97 11.88 -1.35
N GLY A 171 6.73 10.58 -1.22
CA GLY A 171 5.93 9.78 -2.16
C GLY A 171 4.41 9.87 -1.95
N HIS A 172 3.94 10.53 -0.90
CA HIS A 172 2.53 10.62 -0.53
C HIS A 172 1.88 11.92 -1.01
N ARG A 173 0.53 11.94 -1.03
CA ARG A 173 -0.25 13.15 -1.26
C ARG A 173 -1.33 13.31 -0.20
N LEU A 174 -1.58 14.54 0.22
CA LEU A 174 -2.69 14.90 1.09
C LEU A 174 -3.49 16.01 0.42
N LEU A 175 -4.79 15.79 0.22
CA LEU A 175 -5.72 16.80 -0.29
C LEU A 175 -6.65 17.27 0.83
N CYS A 176 -6.75 18.58 1.02
CA CYS A 176 -7.74 19.18 1.90
C CYS A 176 -9.12 19.18 1.24
N GLY A 177 -9.95 18.16 1.52
CA GLY A 177 -11.24 18.01 0.86
C GLY A 177 -12.08 16.87 1.41
N ASP A 178 -13.31 16.77 0.91
CA ASP A 178 -14.25 15.72 1.32
C ASP A 178 -14.02 14.42 0.54
N GLY A 179 -13.74 13.33 1.24
CA GLY A 179 -13.54 11.99 0.69
C GLY A 179 -14.78 11.37 0.01
N ALA A 180 -15.96 11.97 0.15
CA ALA A 180 -17.17 11.61 -0.58
C ALA A 180 -17.37 12.45 -1.85
N ASN A 181 -16.52 13.44 -2.12
CA ASN A 181 -16.62 14.30 -3.30
C ASN A 181 -15.89 13.70 -4.50
N THR A 182 -16.63 13.42 -5.57
CA THR A 182 -16.11 12.78 -6.79
C THR A 182 -15.00 13.59 -7.47
N GLU A 183 -15.15 14.92 -7.53
CA GLU A 183 -14.16 15.78 -8.19
C GLU A 183 -12.87 15.84 -7.39
N ALA A 184 -12.97 15.96 -6.05
CA ALA A 184 -11.80 16.01 -5.17
C ALA A 184 -11.02 14.68 -5.16
N VAL A 185 -11.73 13.55 -5.06
CA VAL A 185 -11.08 12.22 -5.16
C VAL A 185 -10.45 12.02 -6.54
N GLY A 186 -11.16 12.43 -7.61
CA GLY A 186 -10.63 12.37 -8.96
C GLY A 186 -9.39 13.25 -9.16
N LEU A 187 -9.34 14.43 -8.54
CA LEU A 187 -8.17 15.31 -8.57
C LEU A 187 -6.98 14.68 -7.83
N LEU A 188 -7.19 14.09 -6.66
CA LEU A 188 -6.15 13.42 -5.88
C LEU A 188 -5.59 12.20 -6.62
N MET A 189 -6.47 11.35 -7.14
CA MET A 189 -6.10 10.07 -7.75
C MET A 189 -5.57 10.21 -9.18
N GLY A 190 -6.07 11.17 -9.94
CA GLY A 190 -5.72 11.32 -11.35
C GLY A 190 -5.99 10.04 -12.15
N LYS A 191 -4.93 9.39 -12.63
CA LYS A 191 -4.97 8.10 -13.35
C LYS A 191 -4.50 6.91 -12.51
N GLU A 192 -4.13 7.17 -11.26
CA GLU A 192 -3.61 6.13 -10.37
C GLU A 192 -4.74 5.22 -9.86
N GLN A 193 -4.39 3.95 -9.63
CA GLN A 193 -5.23 2.96 -8.98
C GLN A 193 -4.54 2.50 -7.70
N ALA A 194 -5.27 2.45 -6.61
CA ALA A 194 -4.74 1.99 -5.34
C ALA A 194 -4.84 0.46 -5.23
N ALA A 195 -3.77 -0.18 -4.79
CA ALA A 195 -3.78 -1.61 -4.47
C ALA A 195 -4.77 -1.92 -3.34
N CYS A 196 -4.86 -1.00 -2.37
CA CYS A 196 -5.91 -1.06 -1.36
C CYS A 196 -6.26 0.35 -0.85
N ALA A 197 -7.47 0.49 -0.34
CA ALA A 197 -7.84 1.58 0.55
C ALA A 197 -7.87 1.08 1.99
N VAL A 198 -7.43 1.93 2.92
CA VAL A 198 -7.50 1.64 4.36
C VAL A 198 -8.09 2.86 5.02
N CYS A 199 -9.28 2.73 5.58
CA CYS A 199 -10.02 3.89 6.09
C CYS A 199 -10.84 3.56 7.33
N ALA A 200 -10.95 4.57 8.19
CA ALA A 200 -11.88 4.63 9.28
C ALA A 200 -12.85 5.79 9.00
N PRO A 201 -14.09 5.50 8.59
CA PRO A 201 -15.06 6.54 8.26
C PRO A 201 -15.38 7.42 9.47
N PRO A 202 -15.77 8.68 9.26
CA PRO A 202 -16.17 9.55 10.36
C PRO A 202 -17.33 8.94 11.13
N ALA A 203 -17.18 8.87 12.45
CA ALA A 203 -18.22 8.36 13.33
C ALA A 203 -19.43 9.28 13.35
N VAL A 204 -20.62 8.70 13.45
CA VAL A 204 -21.85 9.48 13.69
C VAL A 204 -21.84 10.02 15.11
N SER A 205 -21.96 11.33 15.27
CA SER A 205 -22.14 11.89 16.60
C SER A 205 -23.53 11.56 17.17
N MET A 206 -23.63 11.39 18.49
CA MET A 206 -24.92 11.13 19.14
C MET A 206 -25.92 12.29 18.95
N GLU A 207 -25.46 13.50 18.78
CA GLU A 207 -26.28 14.68 18.54
C GLU A 207 -26.88 14.62 17.12
N GLU A 208 -26.05 14.32 16.13
CA GLU A 208 -26.48 14.13 14.75
C GLU A 208 -27.47 12.98 14.60
N TYR A 209 -27.15 11.83 15.21
CA TYR A 209 -28.04 10.66 15.21
C TYR A 209 -29.42 10.98 15.81
N LYS A 210 -29.47 11.65 16.96
CA LYS A 210 -30.76 12.02 17.59
C LYS A 210 -31.58 12.99 16.74
N LYS A 211 -30.93 13.82 15.95
CA LYS A 211 -31.59 14.82 15.10
C LYS A 211 -32.05 14.24 13.77
N ASN A 212 -31.22 13.42 13.15
CA ASN A 212 -31.37 13.05 11.73
C ASN A 212 -31.43 11.54 11.49
N GLY A 213 -31.20 10.69 12.49
CA GLY A 213 -31.03 9.23 12.31
C GLY A 213 -29.71 8.88 11.60
N MET A 214 -29.66 7.70 11.00
CA MET A 214 -28.50 7.19 10.27
C MET A 214 -28.48 7.57 8.78
N GLU A 215 -29.62 7.95 8.21
CA GLU A 215 -29.75 8.19 6.76
C GLU A 215 -28.73 9.16 6.15
N PRO A 216 -28.41 10.33 6.77
CA PRO A 216 -27.41 11.22 6.21
C PRO A 216 -26.01 10.59 6.15
N TRP A 217 -25.65 9.81 7.18
CA TRP A 217 -24.39 9.09 7.22
C TRP A 217 -24.34 7.99 6.16
N ILE A 218 -25.40 7.18 6.05
CA ILE A 218 -25.52 6.12 5.05
C ILE A 218 -25.40 6.69 3.63
N SER A 219 -26.10 7.77 3.33
CA SER A 219 -26.03 8.44 2.01
C SER A 219 -24.60 8.90 1.70
N ARG A 220 -23.97 9.65 2.61
CA ARG A 220 -22.59 10.15 2.41
C ARG A 220 -21.56 9.02 2.30
N MET A 221 -21.71 7.98 3.12
CA MET A 221 -20.80 6.83 3.04
C MET A 221 -21.06 6.00 1.78
N GLY A 222 -22.27 5.97 1.27
CA GLY A 222 -22.58 5.38 -0.03
C GLY A 222 -21.78 6.02 -1.16
N ASP A 223 -21.75 7.36 -1.21
CA ASP A 223 -20.94 8.09 -2.20
C ASP A 223 -19.44 7.79 -2.05
N ALA A 224 -18.94 7.80 -0.82
CA ALA A 224 -17.53 7.49 -0.55
C ALA A 224 -17.17 6.04 -0.92
N VAL A 225 -18.01 5.07 -0.56
CA VAL A 225 -17.81 3.64 -0.90
C VAL A 225 -17.81 3.45 -2.41
N ALA A 226 -18.69 4.10 -3.15
CA ALA A 226 -18.69 4.04 -4.62
C ALA A 226 -17.37 4.53 -5.22
N LEU A 227 -16.78 5.60 -4.66
CA LEU A 227 -15.47 6.09 -5.08
C LEU A 227 -14.34 5.13 -4.69
N LEU A 228 -14.37 4.59 -3.46
CA LEU A 228 -13.40 3.59 -3.02
C LEU A 228 -13.41 2.36 -3.92
N CYS A 229 -14.58 1.83 -4.26
CA CYS A 229 -14.73 0.69 -5.16
C CYS A 229 -14.26 0.98 -6.59
N ARG A 230 -14.22 2.25 -6.98
CA ARG A 230 -13.70 2.69 -8.29
C ARG A 230 -12.18 2.79 -8.31
N TYR A 231 -11.57 3.25 -7.23
CA TYR A 231 -10.15 3.62 -7.19
C TYR A 231 -9.25 2.64 -6.41
N ALA A 232 -9.81 1.62 -5.77
CA ALA A 232 -9.06 0.62 -5.03
C ALA A 232 -9.54 -0.79 -5.35
N ASP A 233 -8.59 -1.74 -5.45
CA ASP A 233 -8.91 -3.15 -5.69
C ASP A 233 -9.52 -3.81 -4.45
N ILE A 234 -9.06 -3.38 -3.27
CA ILE A 234 -9.51 -3.86 -1.96
C ILE A 234 -9.74 -2.67 -1.05
N VAL A 235 -10.77 -2.74 -0.21
CA VAL A 235 -11.06 -1.73 0.81
C VAL A 235 -11.05 -2.38 2.18
N CYS A 236 -10.14 -1.95 3.05
CA CYS A 236 -10.13 -2.25 4.47
C CYS A 236 -10.88 -1.15 5.22
N TRP A 237 -11.96 -1.52 5.88
CA TRP A 237 -12.92 -0.61 6.52
C TRP A 237 -12.96 -0.87 8.01
N ASN A 238 -12.51 0.11 8.81
CA ASN A 238 -12.56 0.04 10.27
C ASN A 238 -13.77 0.83 10.77
N VAL A 239 -14.68 0.18 11.43
CA VAL A 239 -15.94 0.79 11.87
C VAL A 239 -16.36 0.24 13.23
N ASP A 240 -17.02 1.09 14.00
CA ASP A 240 -17.63 0.78 15.28
C ASP A 240 -19.15 0.99 15.24
N ASP A 241 -19.88 0.19 15.99
CA ASP A 241 -21.32 0.36 16.13
C ASP A 241 -21.66 1.55 17.03
N LEU A 242 -22.78 2.20 16.76
CA LEU A 242 -23.26 3.32 17.56
C LEU A 242 -24.13 2.86 18.73
N PHE A 243 -23.67 3.14 19.93
CA PHE A 243 -24.41 2.85 21.17
C PHE A 243 -25.06 4.12 21.70
N SER A 244 -26.38 4.20 21.59
CA SER A 244 -27.12 5.30 22.19
C SER A 244 -27.26 5.14 23.69
N THR A 245 -26.85 6.13 24.47
CA THR A 245 -27.00 6.13 25.94
C THR A 245 -28.46 6.25 26.40
N GLY A 246 -29.36 6.69 25.54
CA GLY A 246 -30.78 6.90 25.87
C GLY A 246 -31.73 5.91 25.22
N SER A 247 -31.26 5.06 24.28
CA SER A 247 -32.07 4.01 23.67
C SER A 247 -31.66 2.63 24.16
N GLN A 248 -32.58 1.65 24.06
CA GLN A 248 -32.25 0.25 24.36
C GLN A 248 -31.57 -0.45 23.19
N TYR A 249 -31.42 0.22 22.06
CA TYR A 249 -30.94 -0.35 20.80
C TYR A 249 -29.54 0.14 20.46
N MET A 250 -28.85 -0.68 19.73
CA MET A 250 -27.57 -0.43 19.09
C MET A 250 -27.84 -0.21 17.58
N GLU A 251 -27.23 0.78 16.98
CA GLU A 251 -27.23 0.93 15.53
C GLU A 251 -26.05 0.12 14.96
N PRO A 252 -26.31 -0.89 14.13
CA PRO A 252 -25.29 -1.82 13.64
C PRO A 252 -24.57 -1.23 12.42
N VAL A 253 -23.77 -0.21 12.64
CA VAL A 253 -23.05 0.55 11.57
C VAL A 253 -22.15 -0.35 10.72
N ALA A 254 -21.55 -1.38 11.34
CA ALA A 254 -20.75 -2.37 10.62
C ALA A 254 -21.56 -3.13 9.57
N PHE A 255 -22.78 -3.54 9.91
CA PHE A 255 -23.66 -4.27 8.98
C PHE A 255 -24.24 -3.36 7.90
N GLU A 256 -24.60 -2.11 8.23
CA GLU A 256 -25.04 -1.14 7.22
C GLU A 256 -23.90 -0.85 6.24
N SER A 257 -22.66 -0.75 6.70
CA SER A 257 -21.49 -0.62 5.82
C SER A 257 -21.36 -1.78 4.82
N MET A 258 -21.63 -3.02 5.24
CA MET A 258 -21.59 -4.19 4.36
C MET A 258 -22.59 -4.09 3.20
N LYS A 259 -23.76 -3.48 3.42
CA LYS A 259 -24.74 -3.22 2.36
C LYS A 259 -24.19 -2.26 1.32
N LEU A 260 -23.57 -1.16 1.76
CA LEU A 260 -22.99 -0.17 0.86
C LEU A 260 -21.96 -0.79 -0.08
N PHE A 261 -21.09 -1.66 0.43
CA PHE A 261 -20.12 -2.38 -0.41
C PHE A 261 -20.80 -3.38 -1.34
N SER A 262 -21.82 -4.09 -0.88
CA SER A 262 -22.57 -5.03 -1.70
C SER A 262 -23.27 -4.35 -2.87
N ASP A 263 -23.82 -3.14 -2.66
CA ASP A 263 -24.46 -2.33 -3.70
C ASP A 263 -23.47 -1.89 -4.80
N CYS A 264 -22.18 -1.82 -4.46
CA CYS A 264 -21.07 -1.55 -5.39
C CYS A 264 -20.43 -2.83 -5.96
N ASN A 265 -21.07 -4.01 -5.79
CA ASN A 265 -20.55 -5.31 -6.20
C ASN A 265 -19.20 -5.70 -5.55
N PHE A 266 -18.89 -5.13 -4.38
CA PHE A 266 -17.79 -5.56 -3.53
C PHE A 266 -18.31 -6.54 -2.48
N ARG A 267 -17.56 -7.63 -2.27
CA ARG A 267 -17.92 -8.68 -1.31
C ARG A 267 -16.92 -8.72 -0.14
N PRO A 268 -17.38 -9.10 1.07
CA PRO A 268 -16.46 -9.24 2.19
C PRO A 268 -15.48 -10.38 1.94
N LEU A 269 -14.19 -10.07 1.98
CA LEU A 269 -13.10 -11.05 1.93
C LEU A 269 -12.86 -11.65 3.31
N TRP A 270 -12.89 -10.82 4.34
CA TRP A 270 -12.79 -11.23 5.74
C TRP A 270 -13.32 -10.12 6.65
N ILE A 271 -13.69 -10.53 7.88
CA ILE A 271 -14.07 -9.66 8.97
C ILE A 271 -13.25 -10.05 10.18
N ARG A 272 -12.70 -9.07 10.88
CA ARG A 272 -11.92 -9.22 12.11
C ARG A 272 -12.42 -8.29 13.18
N VAL A 273 -12.12 -8.65 14.41
CA VAL A 273 -12.40 -7.82 15.58
C VAL A 273 -11.08 -7.24 16.08
N TRP A 274 -10.97 -5.92 16.08
CA TRP A 274 -9.91 -5.24 16.79
C TRP A 274 -10.31 -5.13 18.27
N LYS A 275 -9.70 -5.95 19.12
CA LYS A 275 -9.85 -5.89 20.57
C LYS A 275 -8.85 -4.88 21.11
N LYS A 276 -9.37 -3.80 21.70
CA LYS A 276 -8.60 -2.70 22.27
C LYS A 276 -7.91 -3.15 23.57
N GLN A 277 -6.58 -3.23 23.57
CA GLN A 277 -5.82 -3.52 24.77
C GLN A 277 -5.77 -2.29 25.68
N GLY A 278 -5.64 -2.52 26.99
CA GLY A 278 -5.50 -1.45 27.98
C GLY A 278 -6.81 -0.80 28.46
N ILE A 279 -7.94 -1.16 27.86
CA ILE A 279 -9.25 -0.71 28.35
C ILE A 279 -9.68 -1.59 29.53
N MET A 280 -9.61 -1.03 30.74
CA MET A 280 -10.12 -1.71 31.94
C MET A 280 -11.64 -1.71 31.96
N THR A 281 -12.24 -2.88 32.16
CA THR A 281 -13.67 -3.00 32.48
C THR A 281 -13.93 -2.26 33.80
N ARG A 282 -14.65 -1.14 33.74
CA ARG A 282 -15.10 -0.45 34.94
C ARG A 282 -16.30 -1.21 35.54
N ALA A 283 -16.06 -1.97 36.58
CA ALA A 283 -17.11 -2.48 37.44
C ALA A 283 -17.65 -1.35 38.32
N GLY A 284 -18.41 -0.43 37.76
CA GLY A 284 -19.00 0.69 38.49
C GLY A 284 -20.51 0.55 38.57
N SER A 285 -21.09 0.93 39.70
CA SER A 285 -22.50 0.87 40.00
C SER A 285 -23.48 1.59 39.07
N ALA A 286 -22.94 2.47 38.20
CA ALA A 286 -23.75 3.24 37.26
C ALA A 286 -24.22 2.44 36.03
N HIS A 287 -23.70 1.24 35.78
CA HIS A 287 -24.04 0.43 34.59
C HIS A 287 -24.86 -0.81 34.87
N LEU A 288 -25.28 -1.05 36.08
CA LEU A 288 -26.12 -2.21 36.46
C LEU A 288 -27.53 -2.17 35.82
N SER A 289 -27.95 -1.05 35.25
CA SER A 289 -29.26 -0.91 34.61
C SER A 289 -29.25 -1.10 33.08
N SER A 290 -28.08 -1.26 32.45
CA SER A 290 -28.01 -1.46 31.01
C SER A 290 -27.25 -2.74 30.66
N ALA A 291 -27.87 -3.58 29.86
CA ALA A 291 -27.26 -4.82 29.32
C ALA A 291 -26.22 -4.53 28.21
N LYS A 292 -25.82 -3.25 28.04
CA LYS A 292 -24.90 -2.84 26.95
C LYS A 292 -23.47 -3.18 27.29
N PRO A 293 -22.74 -3.87 26.39
CA PRO A 293 -21.33 -4.12 26.59
C PRO A 293 -20.54 -2.81 26.55
N GLN A 294 -19.40 -2.76 27.23
CA GLN A 294 -18.46 -1.66 27.07
C GLN A 294 -17.79 -1.77 25.68
N LYS A 295 -17.51 -0.62 25.07
CA LYS A 295 -16.77 -0.52 23.81
C LYS A 295 -15.32 -0.98 24.00
N GLN A 296 -15.08 -2.28 23.81
CA GLN A 296 -13.74 -2.88 23.92
C GLN A 296 -13.21 -3.36 22.58
N PHE A 297 -14.00 -3.25 21.53
CA PHE A 297 -13.63 -3.71 20.20
C PHE A 297 -14.26 -2.84 19.12
N GLU A 298 -13.68 -2.93 17.93
CA GLU A 298 -14.21 -2.43 16.66
C GLU A 298 -14.13 -3.52 15.62
N TYR A 299 -14.87 -3.36 14.53
CA TYR A 299 -14.80 -4.25 13.39
C TYR A 299 -13.81 -3.71 12.35
N VAL A 300 -13.04 -4.62 11.78
CA VAL A 300 -12.19 -4.35 10.61
C VAL A 300 -12.59 -5.36 9.54
N ALA A 301 -13.11 -4.88 8.43
CA ALA A 301 -13.54 -5.74 7.33
C ALA A 301 -12.78 -5.38 6.05
N ALA A 302 -12.41 -6.37 5.25
CA ALA A 302 -11.91 -6.13 3.91
C ALA A 302 -12.95 -6.55 2.89
N PHE A 303 -13.09 -5.73 1.87
CA PHE A 303 -13.99 -5.94 0.74
C PHE A 303 -13.19 -5.90 -0.55
N GLY A 304 -13.59 -6.71 -1.54
CA GLY A 304 -12.98 -6.74 -2.86
C GLY A 304 -14.02 -6.89 -3.96
N GLY A 305 -13.76 -6.26 -5.08
CA GLY A 305 -14.56 -6.38 -6.32
C GLY A 305 -14.04 -7.49 -7.23
N GLY A 306 -14.81 -7.81 -8.28
CA GLY A 306 -14.38 -8.76 -9.32
C GLY A 306 -14.62 -10.23 -8.97
N ALA A 307 -15.87 -10.59 -8.64
CA ALA A 307 -16.23 -11.93 -8.19
C ALA A 307 -16.25 -13.00 -9.29
N ASP A 308 -16.19 -12.66 -10.56
CA ASP A 308 -16.46 -13.57 -11.68
C ASP A 308 -15.42 -13.52 -12.83
N GLU A 309 -14.22 -12.97 -12.61
CA GLU A 309 -13.13 -13.27 -13.55
C GLU A 309 -12.78 -14.74 -13.38
N GLU A 310 -13.00 -15.51 -14.44
CA GLU A 310 -12.52 -16.89 -14.56
C GLU A 310 -11.01 -16.87 -14.28
N VAL A 311 -10.64 -17.35 -13.10
CA VAL A 311 -9.23 -17.55 -12.76
C VAL A 311 -8.69 -18.50 -13.81
N ASN A 312 -7.61 -18.11 -14.47
CA ASN A 312 -6.95 -18.95 -15.45
C ASN A 312 -6.57 -20.28 -14.77
N GLU A 313 -7.30 -21.34 -15.08
CA GLU A 313 -7.10 -22.68 -14.51
C GLU A 313 -5.67 -23.19 -14.71
N GLN A 314 -4.94 -22.64 -15.71
CA GLN A 314 -3.56 -22.99 -16.00
C GLN A 314 -2.57 -22.39 -14.99
N GLU A 315 -2.92 -21.25 -14.37
CA GLU A 315 -2.02 -20.55 -13.42
C GLU A 315 -2.22 -21.01 -11.97
N TYR A 316 -3.44 -21.36 -11.56
CA TYR A 316 -3.77 -21.65 -10.16
C TYR A 316 -4.52 -22.96 -9.92
N GLY A 317 -4.78 -23.77 -10.95
CA GLY A 317 -5.54 -25.00 -10.82
C GLY A 317 -7.00 -24.74 -10.38
N TRP A 318 -7.54 -25.58 -9.50
CA TRP A 318 -8.92 -25.55 -9.01
C TRP A 318 -9.22 -24.43 -7.98
N VAL A 319 -8.43 -23.36 -7.98
CA VAL A 319 -8.52 -22.29 -7.00
C VAL A 319 -9.41 -21.17 -7.54
N SER A 320 -10.54 -20.88 -6.88
CA SER A 320 -11.43 -19.77 -7.25
C SER A 320 -10.72 -18.41 -7.13
N ALA A 321 -11.25 -17.36 -7.81
CA ALA A 321 -10.74 -15.99 -7.71
C ALA A 321 -10.58 -15.52 -6.24
N PHE A 322 -11.49 -15.97 -5.37
CA PHE A 322 -11.40 -15.77 -3.92
C PHE A 322 -10.14 -16.41 -3.32
N ALA A 323 -9.79 -17.61 -3.74
CA ALA A 323 -8.60 -18.30 -3.25
C ALA A 323 -7.31 -17.72 -3.85
N ALA A 324 -7.33 -17.20 -5.09
CA ALA A 324 -6.20 -16.46 -5.65
C ALA A 324 -5.91 -15.17 -4.84
N HIS A 325 -6.94 -14.45 -4.40
CA HIS A 325 -6.81 -13.30 -3.50
C HIS A 325 -6.24 -13.71 -2.14
N SER A 326 -6.74 -14.80 -1.57
CA SER A 326 -6.23 -15.38 -0.33
C SER A 326 -4.79 -15.88 -0.47
N TYR A 327 -4.42 -16.39 -1.63
CA TYR A 327 -3.08 -16.87 -1.92
C TYR A 327 -2.07 -15.71 -2.03
N ARG A 328 -2.42 -14.61 -2.72
CA ARG A 328 -1.59 -13.38 -2.75
C ARG A 328 -1.37 -12.83 -1.34
N PHE A 329 -2.40 -12.82 -0.53
CA PHE A 329 -2.33 -12.43 0.89
C PHE A 329 -1.32 -13.29 1.69
N VAL A 330 -1.37 -14.62 1.53
CA VAL A 330 -0.45 -15.53 2.24
C VAL A 330 1.00 -15.30 1.84
N LYS A 331 1.27 -14.92 0.58
CA LYS A 331 2.60 -14.61 0.08
C LYS A 331 3.23 -13.36 0.73
N ARG A 332 2.42 -12.36 1.06
CA ARG A 332 2.87 -11.05 1.57
C ARG A 332 3.26 -11.07 3.04
N LEU A 333 2.91 -12.11 3.77
CA LEU A 333 3.18 -12.23 5.20
C LEU A 333 4.24 -13.31 5.48
N THR A 334 5.19 -12.98 6.35
CA THR A 334 6.13 -13.97 6.88
C THR A 334 5.40 -15.09 7.64
N LYS A 335 6.05 -16.22 7.85
CA LYS A 335 5.48 -17.34 8.62
C LYS A 335 5.12 -16.94 10.05
N GLU A 336 5.91 -16.05 10.65
CA GLU A 336 5.68 -15.52 11.99
C GLU A 336 4.46 -14.58 12.01
N GLU A 337 4.37 -13.63 11.08
CA GLU A 337 3.22 -12.72 10.96
C GLU A 337 1.91 -13.50 10.71
N ARG A 338 1.95 -14.53 9.85
CA ARG A 338 0.80 -15.41 9.64
C ARG A 338 0.34 -16.06 10.94
N ARG A 339 1.29 -16.53 11.77
CA ARG A 339 0.98 -17.15 13.07
C ARG A 339 0.49 -16.15 14.10
N LYS A 340 1.14 -14.98 14.17
CA LYS A 340 0.89 -13.96 15.20
C LYS A 340 -0.44 -13.25 14.98
N TRP A 341 -0.73 -12.87 13.74
CA TRP A 341 -1.93 -12.06 13.45
C TRP A 341 -2.58 -12.32 12.08
N GLY A 342 -1.88 -12.86 11.11
CA GLY A 342 -2.36 -13.00 9.73
C GLY A 342 -3.61 -13.87 9.59
N TYR A 343 -3.74 -14.95 10.37
CA TYR A 343 -4.93 -15.81 10.41
C TYR A 343 -5.85 -15.53 11.60
N ALA A 344 -5.48 -14.62 12.49
CA ALA A 344 -6.28 -14.36 13.68
C ALA A 344 -7.58 -13.62 13.32
N GLY A 345 -8.71 -14.12 13.81
CA GLY A 345 -10.01 -13.43 13.71
C GLY A 345 -10.14 -12.25 14.68
N VAL A 346 -9.30 -12.23 15.70
CA VAL A 346 -9.24 -11.15 16.69
C VAL A 346 -7.83 -10.58 16.70
N TRP A 347 -7.71 -9.28 16.53
CA TRP A 347 -6.46 -8.54 16.67
C TRP A 347 -6.45 -7.82 18.01
N GLU A 348 -5.50 -8.16 18.86
CA GLU A 348 -5.25 -7.45 20.11
C GLU A 348 -4.20 -6.37 19.85
N ILE A 349 -4.66 -5.13 19.65
CA ILE A 349 -3.81 -3.96 19.39
C ILE A 349 -4.10 -2.92 20.46
N ALA A 350 -3.06 -2.24 20.96
CA ALA A 350 -3.20 -1.19 21.96
C ALA A 350 -4.10 -0.06 21.44
N SER A 351 -4.99 0.45 22.30
CA SER A 351 -5.77 1.63 21.94
C SER A 351 -4.92 2.89 22.20
N MET A 352 -5.02 3.84 21.27
CA MET A 352 -4.43 5.17 21.48
C MET A 352 -5.33 6.03 22.38
N PRO A 353 -4.77 6.95 23.18
CA PRO A 353 -5.56 7.94 23.90
C PRO A 353 -6.44 8.75 22.94
N ALA A 354 -7.63 9.14 23.39
CA ALA A 354 -8.46 10.06 22.63
C ALA A 354 -7.76 11.43 22.55
N GLY A 355 -7.84 12.09 21.41
CA GLY A 355 -7.40 13.46 21.24
C GLY A 355 -8.27 14.45 22.04
N ALA A 356 -7.96 15.73 21.99
CA ALA A 356 -8.74 16.80 22.65
C ALA A 356 -10.20 16.86 22.16
N ASP A 357 -10.45 16.38 20.94
CA ASP A 357 -11.79 16.21 20.34
C ASP A 357 -12.55 14.99 20.91
N GLY A 358 -11.95 14.25 21.83
CA GLY A 358 -12.53 13.06 22.44
C GLY A 358 -12.62 11.85 21.51
N VAL A 359 -12.09 11.94 20.28
CA VAL A 359 -12.10 10.85 19.30
C VAL A 359 -10.86 9.97 19.51
N PRO A 360 -11.01 8.66 19.76
CA PRO A 360 -9.88 7.74 19.84
C PRO A 360 -9.15 7.69 18.49
N MET A 361 -7.82 7.76 18.56
CA MET A 361 -7.00 7.58 17.36
C MET A 361 -6.85 6.08 17.05
N VAL A 362 -6.85 5.76 15.78
CA VAL A 362 -6.48 4.42 15.30
C VAL A 362 -4.97 4.24 15.48
N PRO A 363 -4.49 3.14 16.11
CA PRO A 363 -3.06 2.87 16.24
C PRO A 363 -2.43 2.57 14.87
N VAL A 364 -1.14 2.90 14.69
CA VAL A 364 -0.40 2.71 13.42
C VAL A 364 -0.39 1.24 12.99
N GLU A 365 -0.35 0.31 13.94
CA GLU A 365 -0.32 -1.13 13.69
C GLU A 365 -1.56 -1.64 12.92
N LEU A 366 -2.73 -1.03 13.10
CA LEU A 366 -3.96 -1.49 12.46
C LEU A 366 -3.94 -1.27 10.93
N PRO A 367 -3.76 -0.04 10.41
CA PRO A 367 -3.64 0.18 8.97
C PRO A 367 -2.39 -0.50 8.39
N TRP A 368 -1.29 -0.58 9.13
CA TRP A 368 -0.08 -1.27 8.71
C TRP A 368 -0.36 -2.76 8.41
N ARG A 369 -1.06 -3.49 9.28
CA ARG A 369 -1.48 -4.87 9.04
C ARG A 369 -2.36 -5.00 7.79
N CYS A 370 -3.32 -4.09 7.61
CA CYS A 370 -4.18 -4.05 6.43
C CYS A 370 -3.37 -3.87 5.13
N MET A 371 -2.45 -2.90 5.12
CA MET A 371 -1.58 -2.64 3.95
C MET A 371 -0.68 -3.82 3.63
N LYS A 372 -0.06 -4.43 4.63
CA LYS A 372 0.81 -5.60 4.41
C LYS A 372 0.05 -6.79 3.80
N MET A 373 -1.22 -6.95 4.13
CA MET A 373 -2.03 -8.01 3.55
C MET A 373 -2.42 -7.74 2.09
N HIS A 374 -2.60 -6.48 1.71
CA HIS A 374 -3.31 -6.15 0.47
C HIS A 374 -2.53 -5.28 -0.51
N SER A 375 -1.30 -4.90 -0.19
CA SER A 375 -0.43 -4.13 -1.08
C SER A 375 1.02 -4.58 -0.98
N ASP A 376 1.76 -4.43 -2.06
CA ASP A 376 3.20 -4.66 -2.08
C ASP A 376 3.96 -3.37 -1.72
N PRO A 377 5.23 -3.42 -1.31
CA PRO A 377 6.06 -2.23 -1.15
C PRO A 377 6.05 -1.37 -2.42
N GLY A 378 6.01 -0.04 -2.24
CA GLY A 378 5.83 0.91 -3.34
C GLY A 378 4.39 1.05 -3.85
N GLY A 379 3.48 0.13 -3.47
CA GLY A 379 2.07 0.18 -3.85
C GLY A 379 1.36 1.41 -3.32
N LEU A 380 0.33 1.86 -4.04
CA LEU A 380 -0.48 2.99 -3.62
C LEU A 380 -1.60 2.54 -2.67
N VAL A 381 -1.77 3.28 -1.59
CA VAL A 381 -2.86 3.14 -0.61
C VAL A 381 -3.72 4.41 -0.65
N LEU A 382 -5.04 4.26 -0.61
CA LEU A 382 -6.00 5.37 -0.56
C LEU A 382 -6.61 5.47 0.84
N ASP A 383 -6.64 6.69 1.40
CA ASP A 383 -7.36 7.00 2.64
C ASP A 383 -8.19 8.28 2.49
N PRO A 384 -9.51 8.19 2.21
CA PRO A 384 -10.37 9.36 2.04
C PRO A 384 -10.76 10.04 3.35
N PHE A 385 -10.37 9.48 4.51
CA PHE A 385 -10.75 9.97 5.84
C PHE A 385 -9.55 9.98 6.79
N ALA A 386 -8.49 10.72 6.42
CA ALA A 386 -7.17 10.64 7.04
C ALA A 386 -7.16 10.97 8.55
N GLY A 387 -8.09 11.82 9.02
CA GLY A 387 -8.22 12.17 10.44
C GLY A 387 -6.93 12.68 11.06
N GLY A 388 -6.19 11.82 11.75
CA GLY A 388 -4.89 12.14 12.32
C GLY A 388 -3.69 11.74 11.46
N GLY A 389 -3.89 11.23 10.24
CA GLY A 389 -2.83 10.82 9.33
C GLY A 389 -2.18 9.47 9.65
N THR A 390 -2.83 8.64 10.46
CA THR A 390 -2.25 7.35 10.89
C THR A 390 -1.97 6.40 9.73
N VAL A 391 -2.87 6.38 8.71
CA VAL A 391 -2.70 5.56 7.51
C VAL A 391 -1.47 6.01 6.72
N LEU A 392 -1.23 7.33 6.63
CA LEU A 392 -0.07 7.89 5.95
C LEU A 392 1.25 7.51 6.66
N ILE A 393 1.30 7.59 8.00
CA ILE A 393 2.47 7.14 8.77
C ILE A 393 2.70 5.63 8.63
N ALA A 394 1.63 4.83 8.66
CA ALA A 394 1.74 3.39 8.43
C ALA A 394 2.25 3.07 7.01
N ALA A 395 1.85 3.85 6.00
CA ALA A 395 2.34 3.72 4.64
C ALA A 395 3.82 4.05 4.53
N GLU A 396 4.27 5.16 5.16
CA GLU A 396 5.69 5.53 5.24
C GLU A 396 6.53 4.41 5.86
N GLN A 397 6.14 3.92 7.06
CA GLN A 397 6.85 2.85 7.78
C GLN A 397 6.92 1.53 6.97
N SER A 398 5.93 1.28 6.16
CA SER A 398 5.83 0.04 5.38
C SER A 398 6.32 0.17 3.93
N GLY A 399 6.89 1.32 3.56
CA GLY A 399 7.41 1.60 2.22
C GLY A 399 6.32 1.64 1.14
N ARG A 400 5.08 2.07 1.48
CA ARG A 400 3.97 2.28 0.54
C ARG A 400 3.81 3.76 0.27
N ARG A 401 3.13 4.10 -0.83
CA ARG A 401 2.65 5.46 -1.08
C ARG A 401 1.23 5.59 -0.53
N CYS A 402 0.87 6.74 0.00
CA CYS A 402 -0.47 7.00 0.49
C CYS A 402 -1.03 8.27 -0.16
N PHE A 403 -2.22 8.18 -0.75
CA PHE A 403 -3.00 9.34 -1.15
C PHE A 403 -4.13 9.49 -0.15
N ALA A 404 -4.11 10.60 0.58
CA ALA A 404 -4.96 10.84 1.73
C ALA A 404 -5.84 12.09 1.54
N MET A 405 -7.01 12.10 2.17
CA MET A 405 -7.90 13.26 2.21
C MET A 405 -8.34 13.55 3.64
N GLU A 406 -8.44 14.83 3.96
CA GLU A 406 -8.99 15.32 5.22
C GLU A 406 -9.74 16.64 4.95
N GLY A 407 -10.97 16.76 5.44
CA GLY A 407 -11.80 17.93 5.18
C GLY A 407 -11.49 19.14 6.06
N ASP A 408 -10.83 18.94 7.17
CA ASP A 408 -10.49 19.98 8.13
C ASP A 408 -9.08 20.54 7.86
N PRO A 409 -8.94 21.82 7.47
CA PRO A 409 -7.65 22.45 7.22
C PRO A 409 -6.66 22.34 8.38
N LEU A 410 -7.13 22.47 9.64
CA LEU A 410 -6.27 22.31 10.80
C LEU A 410 -5.71 20.89 10.90
N LYS A 411 -6.54 19.89 10.67
CA LYS A 411 -6.09 18.50 10.67
C LYS A 411 -5.11 18.22 9.54
N CYS A 412 -5.29 18.84 8.36
CA CYS A 412 -4.31 18.74 7.27
C CYS A 412 -2.94 19.27 7.71
N ASP A 413 -2.87 20.44 8.34
CA ASP A 413 -1.61 20.97 8.87
C ASP A 413 -0.98 20.03 9.91
N LEU A 414 -1.79 19.44 10.79
CA LEU A 414 -1.31 18.47 11.77
C LEU A 414 -0.76 17.19 11.13
N ILE A 415 -1.37 16.71 10.04
CA ILE A 415 -0.86 15.56 9.27
C ILE A 415 0.49 15.91 8.63
N VAL A 416 0.61 17.10 8.06
CA VAL A 416 1.87 17.59 7.48
C VAL A 416 2.96 17.66 8.56
N MET A 417 2.69 18.29 9.69
CA MET A 417 3.64 18.39 10.82
C MET A 417 4.05 17.01 11.35
N ARG A 418 3.09 16.08 11.46
CA ARG A 418 3.32 14.70 11.91
C ARG A 418 4.29 13.98 10.99
N TRP A 419 4.06 14.06 9.67
CA TRP A 419 4.92 13.43 8.69
C TRP A 419 6.32 14.08 8.64
N GLU A 420 6.40 15.41 8.68
CA GLU A 420 7.68 16.14 8.76
C GLU A 420 8.49 15.77 10.01
N GLN A 421 7.82 15.65 11.16
CA GLN A 421 8.47 15.21 12.40
C GLN A 421 8.97 13.77 12.28
N PHE A 422 8.18 12.89 11.68
CA PHE A 422 8.50 11.47 11.56
C PHE A 422 9.67 11.22 10.61
N THR A 423 9.66 11.87 9.44
CA THR A 423 10.67 11.64 8.38
C THR A 423 11.87 12.56 8.46
N GLY A 424 11.73 13.75 9.05
CA GLY A 424 12.71 14.83 8.99
C GLY A 424 12.73 15.58 7.66
N GLU A 425 11.87 15.20 6.70
CA GLU A 425 11.73 15.85 5.40
C GLU A 425 10.73 17.03 5.46
N LYS A 426 10.66 17.83 4.40
CA LYS A 426 9.71 18.94 4.28
C LYS A 426 8.64 18.65 3.23
N ALA A 427 7.39 18.84 3.62
CA ALA A 427 6.26 18.77 2.71
C ALA A 427 6.21 20.00 1.78
N VAL A 428 5.69 19.80 0.58
CA VAL A 428 5.54 20.85 -0.43
C VAL A 428 4.07 21.06 -0.76
N ARG A 429 3.58 22.29 -0.59
CA ARG A 429 2.21 22.65 -1.00
C ARG A 429 2.19 22.87 -2.51
N LEU A 430 1.42 22.06 -3.22
CA LEU A 430 1.20 22.19 -4.65
C LEU A 430 0.08 23.23 -4.90
N GLY A 431 0.29 24.16 -5.82
CA GLY A 431 -0.80 25.05 -6.24
C GLY A 431 -1.88 24.26 -6.98
N ALA A 432 -3.10 24.78 -7.02
CA ALA A 432 -4.21 24.16 -7.74
C ALA A 432 -3.94 23.91 -9.24
N ALA A 433 -2.95 24.58 -9.81
CA ALA A 433 -2.49 24.41 -11.20
C ALA A 433 -1.47 23.29 -11.39
N ASP A 434 -0.79 22.85 -10.32
CA ASP A 434 0.31 21.86 -10.38
C ASP A 434 -0.18 20.42 -10.13
N ALA A 435 -1.48 20.27 -9.86
CA ALA A 435 -2.12 18.99 -9.58
C ALA A 435 -2.49 18.18 -10.85
N GLY A 436 -2.03 18.61 -12.03
CA GLY A 436 -2.17 17.88 -13.30
C GLY A 436 -1.32 16.60 -13.35
N PRO A 437 -1.62 15.66 -14.28
CA PRO A 437 -0.95 14.37 -14.37
C PRO A 437 0.55 14.59 -14.58
N GLY A 438 1.33 14.00 -13.67
CA GLY A 438 2.77 14.00 -13.55
C GLY A 438 3.55 14.74 -14.62
N ASN A 439 4.14 15.87 -14.27
CA ASN A 439 5.25 16.41 -15.03
C ASN A 439 6.40 15.40 -14.87
N GLU A 440 6.53 14.50 -15.84
CA GLU A 440 7.78 13.79 -16.06
C GLU A 440 8.81 14.88 -16.39
N GLY A 441 9.66 15.17 -15.40
CA GLY A 441 10.71 16.16 -15.54
C GLY A 441 11.61 15.84 -16.73
N GLU A 442 11.90 16.88 -17.49
CA GLU A 442 12.89 16.92 -18.56
C GLU A 442 14.26 16.36 -18.17
#